data_282d62670446d54c3c145cea283ddc0a
#
_entry.id   282d62670446d54c3c145cea283ddc0a
#
_cell.length_a   1.000
_cell.length_b   1.000
_cell.length_c   1.000
_cell.angle_alpha   90.00
_cell.angle_beta   90.00
_cell.angle_gamma   90.00
#
_symmetry.space_group_name_H-M   'P 1'
#
loop_
_entity.id
_entity.type
_entity.pdbx_description
1 polymer ?
#
loop_
_entity_poly.entity_id
_entity_poly.type
_entity_poly.pdbx_seq_one_letter_code
_entity_poly.pdbx_strand_id
1 'polypeptide(L)'
;LERRNRFLNHLLARFGEQFGEYALLLTKLADPALAQEELIEDKIAFLKMCDVASHDRGKAFDYHHDPTSPTNVPGLRLRIAALLGITDLTAEEQRFIIVEHLLLRPKFIGDALYPACSEGDCIDCCGSEDPYSFRLTYVMPGWAEMFNTNLEMRGFADRTIRQETPAHLLPKICWVGNDGFVP
;
A
#
# COMPACT_ATOMS: atom_id res chain seq x y z
N LEU A 1 3.74 7.42 29.31
CA LEU A 1 3.40 7.23 27.89
C LEU A 1 3.66 8.50 27.09
N GLU A 2 3.09 9.65 27.43
CA GLU A 2 3.17 10.91 26.66
C GLU A 2 4.62 11.38 26.38
N ARG A 3 5.52 11.35 27.39
CA ARG A 3 6.93 11.71 27.21
C ARG A 3 7.63 10.79 26.20
N ARG A 4 7.32 9.49 26.24
CA ARG A 4 7.89 8.49 25.34
C ARG A 4 7.37 8.74 23.91
N ASN A 5 6.09 9.03 23.75
CA ASN A 5 5.49 9.34 22.48
C ASN A 5 6.10 10.59 21.84
N ARG A 6 6.29 11.68 22.61
CA ARG A 6 6.97 12.91 22.12
C ARG A 6 8.41 12.64 21.69
N PHE A 7 9.14 11.81 22.42
CA PHE A 7 10.50 11.45 22.04
C PHE A 7 10.54 10.67 20.72
N LEU A 8 9.64 9.71 20.54
CA LEU A 8 9.52 8.96 19.28
C LEU A 8 9.14 9.87 18.10
N ASN A 9 8.23 10.82 18.29
CA ASN A 9 7.91 11.82 17.27
C ASN A 9 9.14 12.63 16.85
N HIS A 10 9.99 13.00 17.80
CA HIS A 10 11.23 13.72 17.49
C HIS A 10 12.21 12.84 16.70
N LEU A 11 12.31 11.56 17.01
CA LEU A 11 13.15 10.63 16.24
C LEU A 11 12.60 10.44 14.82
N LEU A 12 11.30 10.20 14.67
CA LEU A 12 10.65 10.04 13.36
C LEU A 12 10.82 11.27 12.49
N ALA A 13 10.66 12.47 13.05
CA ALA A 13 10.83 13.72 12.33
C ALA A 13 12.24 13.89 11.72
N ARG A 14 13.27 13.27 12.31
CA ARG A 14 14.63 13.25 11.74
C ARG A 14 14.73 12.48 10.44
N PHE A 15 13.84 11.53 10.23
CA PHE A 15 13.72 10.74 8.99
C PHE A 15 12.64 11.30 8.05
N GLY A 16 12.03 12.44 8.40
CA GLY A 16 10.93 13.03 7.64
C GLY A 16 9.60 12.31 7.79
N GLU A 17 9.46 11.47 8.84
CA GLU A 17 8.29 10.64 9.08
C GLU A 17 7.36 11.24 10.12
N GLN A 18 6.06 10.95 9.96
CA GLN A 18 5.04 11.35 10.92
C GLN A 18 3.87 10.35 10.98
N PHE A 19 3.37 10.15 12.19
CA PHE A 19 2.24 9.26 12.46
C PHE A 19 0.99 10.03 12.92
N GLY A 20 0.84 11.29 12.50
CA GLY A 20 -0.21 12.16 13.00
C GLY A 20 -1.62 11.70 12.67
N GLU A 21 -1.90 11.35 11.43
CA GLU A 21 -3.23 10.88 11.01
C GLU A 21 -3.54 9.49 11.58
N TYR A 22 -2.58 8.58 11.57
CA TYR A 22 -2.70 7.26 12.17
C TYR A 22 -3.03 7.34 13.67
N ALA A 23 -2.34 8.21 14.40
CA ALA A 23 -2.63 8.46 15.81
C ALA A 23 -4.07 8.95 16.05
N LEU A 24 -4.59 9.82 15.20
CA LEU A 24 -5.98 10.31 15.29
C LEU A 24 -6.99 9.20 15.04
N LEU A 25 -6.69 8.27 14.13
CA LEU A 25 -7.57 7.13 13.85
C LEU A 25 -7.58 6.13 15.01
N LEU A 26 -6.43 5.77 15.55
CA LEU A 26 -6.34 4.88 16.71
C LEU A 26 -7.09 5.43 17.92
N THR A 27 -6.96 6.72 18.20
CA THR A 27 -7.67 7.35 19.33
C THR A 27 -9.18 7.39 19.18
N LYS A 28 -9.70 7.29 17.95
CA LYS A 28 -11.15 7.17 17.71
C LYS A 28 -11.68 5.74 17.86
N LEU A 29 -10.83 4.74 17.67
CA LEU A 29 -11.21 3.33 17.58
C LEU A 29 -11.04 2.57 18.89
N ALA A 30 -10.17 3.03 19.80
CA ALA A 30 -9.79 2.33 21.02
C ALA A 30 -9.87 3.25 22.24
N ASP A 31 -9.77 2.61 23.43
CA ASP A 31 -9.52 3.34 24.67
C ASP A 31 -8.25 4.21 24.52
N PRO A 32 -8.28 5.49 24.94
CA PRO A 32 -7.15 6.41 24.74
C PRO A 32 -5.82 5.92 25.32
N ALA A 33 -5.83 5.14 26.38
CA ALA A 33 -4.62 4.60 27.01
C ALA A 33 -4.03 3.46 26.17
N LEU A 34 -4.88 2.54 25.73
CA LEU A 34 -4.51 1.44 24.83
C LEU A 34 -4.03 1.96 23.48
N ALA A 35 -4.73 2.95 22.89
CA ALA A 35 -4.33 3.58 21.66
C ALA A 35 -2.95 4.24 21.74
N GLN A 36 -2.59 4.83 22.90
CA GLN A 36 -1.24 5.40 23.08
C GLN A 36 -0.17 4.33 23.21
N GLU A 37 -0.45 3.20 23.83
CA GLU A 37 0.50 2.08 23.93
C GLU A 37 0.75 1.48 22.55
N GLU A 38 -0.29 1.14 21.82
CA GLU A 38 -0.23 0.64 20.46
C GLU A 38 0.53 1.59 19.52
N LEU A 39 0.21 2.89 19.54
CA LEU A 39 0.92 3.89 18.78
C LEU A 39 2.41 3.96 19.10
N ILE A 40 2.80 3.77 20.34
CA ILE A 40 4.22 3.74 20.74
C ILE A 40 4.91 2.49 20.19
N GLU A 41 4.24 1.34 20.25
CA GLU A 41 4.76 0.08 19.71
C GLU A 41 4.95 0.16 18.20
N ASP A 42 3.97 0.67 17.46
CA ASP A 42 4.04 0.86 16.02
C ASP A 42 5.16 1.81 15.60
N LYS A 43 5.34 2.92 16.31
CA LYS A 43 6.46 3.84 16.08
C LYS A 43 7.82 3.18 16.32
N ILE A 44 7.93 2.35 17.34
CA ILE A 44 9.16 1.60 17.61
C ILE A 44 9.39 0.55 16.53
N ALA A 45 8.36 -0.18 16.13
CA ALA A 45 8.45 -1.16 15.06
C ALA A 45 8.89 -0.50 13.75
N PHE A 46 8.28 0.62 13.39
CA PHE A 46 8.65 1.40 12.21
C PHE A 46 10.11 1.88 12.26
N LEU A 47 10.55 2.44 13.38
CA LEU A 47 11.94 2.89 13.54
C LEU A 47 12.96 1.75 13.43
N LYS A 48 12.62 0.55 13.90
CA LYS A 48 13.48 -0.64 13.80
C LYS A 48 13.63 -1.15 12.37
N MET A 49 12.64 -0.93 11.52
CA MET A 49 12.63 -1.38 10.14
C MET A 49 12.94 -0.26 9.13
N CYS A 50 13.20 0.95 9.60
CA CYS A 50 13.30 2.14 8.76
C CYS A 50 14.40 2.03 7.70
N ASP A 51 15.52 1.40 8.00
CA ASP A 51 16.61 1.12 7.06
C ASP A 51 16.16 0.17 5.94
N VAL A 52 15.53 -0.95 6.31
CA VAL A 52 15.03 -1.95 5.36
C VAL A 52 13.89 -1.38 4.51
N ALA A 53 12.93 -0.70 5.14
CA ALA A 53 11.80 -0.09 4.46
C ALA A 53 12.22 1.05 3.51
N SER A 54 13.36 1.69 3.78
CA SER A 54 13.88 2.79 2.95
C SER A 54 14.78 2.31 1.83
N HIS A 55 15.38 1.11 1.95
CA HIS A 55 16.38 0.61 1.01
C HIS A 55 15.82 0.46 -0.41
N ASP A 56 14.72 -0.26 -0.56
CA ASP A 56 14.10 -0.54 -1.86
C ASP A 56 12.75 0.20 -2.03
N ARG A 57 12.68 1.44 -1.57
CA ARG A 57 11.46 2.25 -1.52
C ARG A 57 10.75 2.40 -2.87
N GLY A 58 11.49 2.33 -3.96
CA GLY A 58 10.93 2.41 -5.32
C GLY A 58 10.49 1.06 -5.89
N LYS A 59 10.77 -0.05 -5.21
CA LYS A 59 10.41 -1.39 -5.69
C LYS A 59 9.05 -1.80 -5.12
N ALA A 60 8.10 -2.06 -6.00
CA ALA A 60 6.80 -2.62 -5.65
C ALA A 60 6.86 -4.15 -5.50
N PHE A 61 7.81 -4.79 -6.20
CA PHE A 61 7.92 -6.22 -6.30
C PHE A 61 9.35 -6.66 -6.66
N ASP A 62 9.83 -7.76 -6.12
CA ASP A 62 11.11 -8.36 -6.50
C ASP A 62 10.87 -9.50 -7.50
N TYR A 63 11.25 -9.27 -8.75
CA TYR A 63 11.07 -10.23 -9.86
C TYR A 63 11.99 -11.44 -9.79
N HIS A 64 13.01 -11.41 -8.96
CA HIS A 64 13.96 -12.52 -8.79
C HIS A 64 13.47 -13.56 -7.79
N HIS A 65 12.40 -13.25 -7.06
CA HIS A 65 11.82 -14.12 -6.06
C HIS A 65 10.40 -14.56 -6.46
N ASP A 66 9.94 -15.66 -5.89
CA ASP A 66 8.58 -16.13 -6.08
C ASP A 66 7.57 -15.03 -5.68
N PRO A 67 6.68 -14.62 -6.60
CA PRO A 67 5.67 -13.60 -6.32
C PRO A 67 4.70 -13.98 -5.22
N THR A 68 4.52 -15.27 -4.98
CA THR A 68 3.63 -15.79 -3.93
C THR A 68 4.32 -15.90 -2.58
N SER A 69 5.65 -15.76 -2.54
CA SER A 69 6.40 -15.86 -1.30
C SER A 69 6.02 -14.73 -0.32
N PRO A 70 5.68 -15.07 0.93
CA PRO A 70 5.42 -14.07 1.97
C PRO A 70 6.64 -13.20 2.28
N THR A 71 7.85 -13.69 1.93
CA THR A 71 9.10 -12.93 2.12
C THR A 71 9.40 -11.96 1.00
N ASN A 72 8.67 -12.03 -0.12
CA ASN A 72 8.79 -11.06 -1.22
C ASN A 72 8.04 -9.77 -0.90
N VAL A 73 8.57 -9.00 0.02
CA VAL A 73 8.00 -7.73 0.47
C VAL A 73 9.03 -6.62 0.28
N PRO A 74 9.13 -6.06 -0.94
CA PRO A 74 10.05 -4.97 -1.21
C PRO A 74 9.66 -3.69 -0.45
N GLY A 75 10.60 -2.75 -0.37
CA GLY A 75 10.52 -1.59 0.50
C GLY A 75 9.23 -0.79 0.40
N LEU A 76 8.71 -0.55 -0.81
CA LEU A 76 7.44 0.19 -0.98
C LEU A 76 6.27 -0.53 -0.29
N ARG A 77 6.14 -1.85 -0.48
CA ARG A 77 5.06 -2.63 0.13
C ARG A 77 5.22 -2.71 1.64
N LEU A 78 6.44 -2.98 2.10
CA LEU A 78 6.76 -3.05 3.52
C LEU A 78 6.45 -1.73 4.23
N ARG A 79 6.82 -0.61 3.60
CA ARG A 79 6.62 0.72 4.13
C ARG A 79 5.13 1.09 4.23
N ILE A 80 4.36 0.84 3.17
CA ILE A 80 2.91 1.08 3.18
C ILE A 80 2.26 0.23 4.28
N ALA A 81 2.62 -1.05 4.40
CA ALA A 81 2.10 -1.93 5.45
C ALA A 81 2.35 -1.36 6.84
N ALA A 82 3.59 -0.95 7.11
CA ALA A 82 3.97 -0.38 8.40
C ALA A 82 3.21 0.91 8.74
N LEU A 83 3.02 1.79 7.75
CA LEU A 83 2.27 3.04 7.92
C LEU A 83 0.77 2.82 8.13
N LEU A 84 0.23 1.71 7.63
CA LEU A 84 -1.17 1.32 7.82
C LEU A 84 -1.40 0.46 9.06
N GLY A 85 -0.36 0.14 9.85
CA GLY A 85 -0.46 -0.76 10.99
C GLY A 85 -0.68 -2.23 10.61
N ILE A 86 -0.37 -2.61 9.36
CA ILE A 86 -0.44 -3.99 8.91
C ILE A 86 0.83 -4.71 9.38
N THR A 87 0.69 -5.56 10.40
CA THR A 87 1.83 -6.23 11.05
C THR A 87 2.18 -7.57 10.41
N ASP A 88 1.21 -8.24 9.79
CA ASP A 88 1.39 -9.55 9.15
C ASP A 88 0.94 -9.55 7.69
N LEU A 89 1.90 -9.36 6.79
CA LEU A 89 1.67 -9.47 5.34
C LEU A 89 1.55 -10.91 4.84
N THR A 90 1.76 -11.90 5.71
CA THR A 90 1.58 -13.32 5.37
C THR A 90 0.15 -13.78 5.58
N ALA A 91 -0.58 -13.12 6.48
CA ALA A 91 -1.98 -13.39 6.72
C ALA A 91 -2.82 -12.98 5.50
N GLU A 92 -3.61 -13.92 4.97
CA GLU A 92 -4.49 -13.66 3.80
C GLU A 92 -5.47 -12.50 4.08
N GLU A 93 -5.88 -12.33 5.33
CA GLU A 93 -6.84 -11.31 5.75
C GLU A 93 -6.31 -9.89 5.66
N GLN A 94 -4.98 -9.69 5.74
CA GLN A 94 -4.37 -8.36 5.74
C GLN A 94 -3.52 -8.11 4.50
N ARG A 95 -3.35 -9.12 3.67
CA ARG A 95 -2.46 -9.08 2.53
C ARG A 95 -3.01 -8.23 1.41
N PHE A 96 -2.31 -7.16 1.06
CA PHE A 96 -2.55 -6.42 -0.17
C PHE A 96 -1.48 -6.74 -1.23
N ILE A 97 -1.83 -6.53 -2.50
CA ILE A 97 -0.99 -6.84 -3.63
C ILE A 97 -0.72 -5.56 -4.43
N ILE A 98 0.50 -5.39 -4.90
CA ILE A 98 0.86 -4.32 -5.82
C ILE A 98 1.10 -4.96 -7.19
N VAL A 99 0.36 -4.51 -8.20
CA VAL A 99 0.48 -4.97 -9.58
C VAL A 99 1.10 -3.87 -10.41
N GLU A 100 2.28 -4.13 -10.95
CA GLU A 100 2.90 -3.26 -11.95
C GLU A 100 2.33 -3.57 -13.33
N HIS A 101 1.70 -2.57 -13.96
CA HIS A 101 1.06 -2.77 -15.27
C HIS A 101 2.05 -3.17 -16.36
N LEU A 102 3.32 -2.79 -16.22
CA LEU A 102 4.36 -3.20 -17.15
C LEU A 102 4.48 -4.73 -17.27
N LEU A 103 4.19 -5.47 -16.20
CA LEU A 103 4.17 -6.93 -16.20
C LEU A 103 2.99 -7.54 -16.96
N LEU A 104 1.92 -6.76 -17.16
CA LEU A 104 0.73 -7.17 -17.90
C LEU A 104 0.89 -6.95 -19.41
N ARG A 105 2.01 -6.37 -19.84
CA ARG A 105 2.30 -6.15 -21.25
C ARG A 105 2.37 -7.50 -21.98
N PRO A 106 1.70 -7.63 -23.13
CA PRO A 106 1.80 -8.85 -23.95
C PRO A 106 3.26 -9.17 -24.30
N LYS A 107 3.67 -10.40 -24.03
CA LYS A 107 5.04 -10.88 -24.24
C LYS A 107 5.22 -11.63 -25.56
N PHE A 108 4.12 -12.13 -26.10
CA PHE A 108 4.10 -12.88 -27.36
C PHE A 108 2.76 -12.69 -28.09
N ILE A 109 2.72 -13.01 -29.38
CA ILE A 109 1.51 -12.93 -30.20
C ILE A 109 0.45 -13.89 -29.62
N GLY A 110 -0.72 -13.37 -29.31
CA GLY A 110 -1.82 -14.15 -28.70
C GLY A 110 -1.83 -14.15 -27.15
N ASP A 111 -0.94 -13.41 -26.52
CA ASP A 111 -1.01 -13.18 -25.08
C ASP A 111 -2.28 -12.37 -24.74
N ALA A 112 -3.18 -12.99 -23.96
CA ALA A 112 -4.52 -12.46 -23.69
C ALA A 112 -4.59 -11.52 -22.49
N LEU A 113 -3.50 -11.27 -21.78
CA LEU A 113 -3.52 -10.43 -20.57
C LEU A 113 -3.99 -9.02 -20.86
N TYR A 114 -3.55 -8.42 -21.96
CA TYR A 114 -4.10 -7.21 -22.57
C TYR A 114 -3.91 -7.33 -24.07
N PRO A 115 -4.95 -7.67 -24.84
CA PRO A 115 -4.82 -7.76 -26.29
C PRO A 115 -4.31 -6.41 -26.82
N ALA A 116 -3.25 -6.47 -27.59
CA ALA A 116 -2.83 -5.30 -28.35
C ALA A 116 -4.02 -4.87 -29.23
N CYS A 117 -4.35 -3.58 -29.22
CA CYS A 117 -5.34 -3.07 -30.16
C CYS A 117 -4.91 -3.45 -31.58
N SER A 118 -5.71 -4.21 -32.27
CA SER A 118 -5.49 -4.46 -33.69
C SER A 118 -5.70 -3.15 -34.43
N GLU A 119 -4.86 -2.87 -35.41
CA GLU A 119 -4.83 -1.60 -36.17
C GLU A 119 -6.18 -1.19 -36.82
N GLY A 120 -7.22 -2.02 -36.72
CA GLY A 120 -8.53 -1.76 -37.29
C GLY A 120 -9.64 -1.36 -36.33
N ASP A 121 -9.55 -1.74 -35.07
CA ASP A 121 -10.72 -1.71 -34.17
C ASP A 121 -10.67 -0.63 -33.06
N CYS A 122 -9.60 0.12 -32.96
CA CYS A 122 -9.38 1.02 -31.84
C CYS A 122 -8.81 2.38 -32.23
N ILE A 123 -9.41 3.07 -33.18
CA ILE A 123 -9.00 4.44 -33.50
C ILE A 123 -9.23 5.40 -32.33
N ASP A 124 -10.21 5.10 -31.47
CA ASP A 124 -10.57 5.95 -30.33
C ASP A 124 -10.16 5.41 -28.94
N CYS A 125 -9.86 4.12 -28.81
CA CYS A 125 -9.55 3.54 -27.49
C CYS A 125 -8.05 3.40 -27.22
N CYS A 126 -7.24 3.35 -28.23
CA CYS A 126 -5.79 3.30 -28.11
C CYS A 126 -5.19 4.63 -28.57
N GLY A 127 -5.68 5.74 -28.04
CA GLY A 127 -4.95 6.98 -28.16
C GLY A 127 -3.46 6.74 -27.87
N SER A 128 -2.58 7.61 -28.25
CA SER A 128 -1.12 7.52 -28.12
C SER A 128 -0.58 7.21 -26.71
N GLU A 129 -1.42 6.88 -25.75
CA GLU A 129 -1.03 6.56 -24.39
C GLU A 129 -0.69 5.07 -24.23
N ASP A 130 0.52 4.81 -23.75
CA ASP A 130 0.91 3.48 -23.27
C ASP A 130 0.11 3.12 -22.00
N PRO A 131 -0.76 2.08 -22.02
CA PRO A 131 -1.57 1.72 -20.87
C PRO A 131 -0.77 0.99 -19.76
N TYR A 132 0.48 0.66 -20.01
CA TYR A 132 1.29 -0.16 -19.11
C TYR A 132 2.32 0.64 -18.34
N SER A 133 2.99 1.58 -18.99
CA SER A 133 4.10 2.29 -18.38
C SER A 133 3.64 3.24 -17.27
N PHE A 134 4.45 3.31 -16.22
CA PHE A 134 4.23 4.22 -15.08
C PHE A 134 2.91 4.04 -14.33
N ARG A 135 2.32 2.84 -14.36
CA ARG A 135 1.05 2.55 -13.69
C ARG A 135 1.19 1.40 -12.71
N LEU A 136 0.64 1.60 -11.50
CA LEU A 136 0.52 0.59 -10.46
C LEU A 136 -0.95 0.41 -10.07
N THR A 137 -1.36 -0.82 -9.77
CA THR A 137 -2.63 -1.09 -9.11
C THR A 137 -2.37 -1.72 -7.74
N TYR A 138 -2.90 -1.08 -6.71
CA TYR A 138 -2.94 -1.62 -5.35
C TYR A 138 -4.26 -2.33 -5.16
N VAL A 139 -4.21 -3.65 -4.93
CA VAL A 139 -5.40 -4.46 -4.64
C VAL A 139 -5.47 -4.61 -3.13
N MET A 140 -6.42 -3.90 -2.54
CA MET A 140 -6.60 -3.80 -1.08
C MET A 140 -7.68 -4.77 -0.58
N PRO A 141 -7.46 -5.44 0.56
CA PRO A 141 -8.41 -6.38 1.13
C PRO A 141 -9.57 -5.63 1.81
N GLY A 142 -10.65 -5.36 1.07
CA GLY A 142 -11.83 -4.69 1.63
C GLY A 142 -12.59 -5.51 2.66
N TRP A 143 -12.33 -6.83 2.73
CA TRP A 143 -12.89 -7.74 3.75
C TRP A 143 -12.16 -7.67 5.09
N ALA A 144 -10.91 -7.16 5.13
CA ALA A 144 -10.15 -7.09 6.37
C ALA A 144 -10.89 -6.25 7.42
N GLU A 145 -10.91 -6.71 8.67
CA GLU A 145 -11.66 -6.08 9.76
C GLU A 145 -11.37 -4.58 9.88
N MET A 146 -10.11 -4.19 9.77
CA MET A 146 -9.67 -2.80 9.84
C MET A 146 -10.23 -1.93 8.71
N PHE A 147 -10.62 -2.51 7.57
CA PHE A 147 -11.11 -1.79 6.39
C PHE A 147 -12.59 -2.05 6.09
N ASN A 148 -13.17 -3.15 6.56
CA ASN A 148 -14.50 -3.61 6.15
C ASN A 148 -15.60 -2.60 6.48
N THR A 149 -15.60 -2.04 7.68
CA THR A 149 -16.63 -1.11 8.15
C THR A 149 -16.12 0.32 8.35
N ASN A 150 -14.83 0.56 8.18
CA ASN A 150 -14.19 1.82 8.51
C ASN A 150 -13.77 2.62 7.28
N LEU A 151 -14.66 3.51 6.79
CA LEU A 151 -14.38 4.39 5.65
C LEU A 151 -13.27 5.40 5.93
N GLU A 152 -13.10 5.85 7.18
CA GLU A 152 -12.02 6.76 7.53
C GLU A 152 -10.67 6.07 7.38
N MET A 153 -10.58 4.79 7.79
CA MET A 153 -9.37 3.99 7.62
C MET A 153 -9.06 3.71 6.15
N ARG A 154 -10.08 3.46 5.31
CA ARG A 154 -9.87 3.38 3.84
C ARG A 154 -9.38 4.69 3.27
N GLY A 155 -9.97 5.81 3.64
CA GLY A 155 -9.53 7.12 3.19
C GLY A 155 -8.09 7.45 3.63
N PHE A 156 -7.70 7.02 4.82
CA PHE A 156 -6.32 7.12 5.30
C PHE A 156 -5.38 6.23 4.46
N ALA A 157 -5.77 4.98 4.20
CA ALA A 157 -4.99 4.07 3.37
C ALA A 157 -4.79 4.62 1.94
N ASP A 158 -5.84 5.15 1.33
CA ASP A 158 -5.78 5.77 0.01
C ASP A 158 -4.78 6.96 -0.03
N ARG A 159 -4.80 7.82 0.98
CA ARG A 159 -3.86 8.94 1.07
C ARG A 159 -2.43 8.45 1.28
N THR A 160 -2.22 7.50 2.20
CA THR A 160 -0.91 6.91 2.49
C THR A 160 -0.30 6.27 1.25
N ILE A 161 -1.06 5.44 0.53
CA ILE A 161 -0.62 4.79 -0.70
C ILE A 161 -0.20 5.84 -1.75
N ARG A 162 -1.00 6.89 -1.94
CA ARG A 162 -0.68 7.96 -2.90
C ARG A 162 0.56 8.75 -2.51
N GLN A 163 0.76 9.01 -1.22
CA GLN A 163 1.94 9.73 -0.72
C GLN A 163 3.23 8.91 -0.83
N GLU A 164 3.14 7.60 -0.59
CA GLU A 164 4.29 6.71 -0.64
C GLU A 164 4.64 6.24 -2.06
N THR A 165 3.68 6.26 -2.97
CA THR A 165 3.93 5.93 -4.37
C THR A 165 4.88 6.96 -4.99
N PRO A 166 5.97 6.51 -5.68
CA PRO A 166 6.88 7.42 -6.36
C PRO A 166 6.13 8.37 -7.30
N ALA A 167 6.49 9.65 -7.28
CA ALA A 167 5.76 10.73 -7.96
C ALA A 167 5.60 10.57 -9.48
N HIS A 168 6.43 9.74 -10.12
CA HIS A 168 6.36 9.45 -11.55
C HIS A 168 5.41 8.29 -11.87
N LEU A 169 4.83 7.62 -10.88
CA LEU A 169 3.90 6.50 -11.05
C LEU A 169 2.46 6.93 -10.77
N LEU A 170 1.54 6.39 -11.55
CA LEU A 170 0.11 6.61 -11.39
C LEU A 170 -0.51 5.46 -10.57
N PRO A 171 -0.85 5.65 -9.30
CA PRO A 171 -1.47 4.62 -8.49
C PRO A 171 -2.97 4.53 -8.74
N LYS A 172 -3.46 3.31 -9.01
CA LYS A 172 -4.87 2.94 -8.94
C LYS A 172 -5.07 2.09 -7.69
N ILE A 173 -6.09 2.39 -6.89
CA ILE A 173 -6.42 1.64 -5.69
C ILE A 173 -7.74 0.91 -5.92
N CYS A 174 -7.72 -0.40 -5.79
CA CYS A 174 -8.88 -1.26 -5.94
C CYS A 174 -9.18 -1.97 -4.62
N TRP A 175 -10.34 -1.71 -4.06
CA TRP A 175 -10.86 -2.42 -2.90
C TRP A 175 -11.65 -3.64 -3.37
N VAL A 176 -11.27 -4.86 -2.92
CA VAL A 176 -11.90 -6.11 -3.33
C VAL A 176 -12.54 -6.81 -2.13
N GLY A 177 -13.53 -7.68 -2.38
CA GLY A 177 -14.21 -8.44 -1.33
C GLY A 177 -15.12 -7.57 -0.46
N ASN A 178 -15.87 -6.65 -1.07
CA ASN A 178 -16.69 -5.67 -0.36
C ASN A 178 -18.19 -5.91 -0.55
N ASP A 179 -18.65 -7.12 -0.31
CA ASP A 179 -20.05 -7.52 -0.49
C ASP A 179 -21.03 -6.79 0.44
N GLY A 180 -20.54 -6.03 1.41
CA GLY A 180 -21.33 -5.23 2.35
C GLY A 180 -21.54 -3.75 1.96
N PHE A 181 -20.84 -3.25 0.96
CA PHE A 181 -21.03 -1.89 0.45
C PHE A 181 -21.74 -1.94 -0.91
N VAL A 182 -23.05 -2.06 -0.87
CA VAL A 182 -23.89 -1.68 -2.02
C VAL A 182 -24.02 -0.14 -1.95
N PRO A 183 -23.66 0.59 -3.02
CA PRO A 183 -23.81 2.04 -3.06
C PRO A 183 -25.28 2.47 -3.01
#